data_aaf2c8b051b974cc92cfefc7d3917f6d
#
_entry.id   aaf2c8b051b974cc92cfefc7d3917f6d
#
_cell.length_a   1.000
_cell.length_b   1.000
_cell.length_c   1.000
_cell.angle_alpha   90.00
_cell.angle_beta   90.00
_cell.angle_gamma   90.00
#
_symmetry.space_group_name_H-M   'P 1'
#
loop_
_entity.id
_entity.type
_entity.pdbx_description
1 polymer ?
#
loop_
_entity_poly.entity_id
_entity_poly.type
_entity_poly.pdbx_seq_one_letter_code
_entity_poly.pdbx_strand_id
1 'polypeptide(L)'
;GNLEFLPGKSVGLSGACFPDLALHEVPHVYIYNSDNPPEGVVAKRRSYAELVDHMQTVMVQSGLYDALEELDRLLGEWEQARAGNPNRAHQLEHLIREGIAAANLESQVSPETSPDFATLASRIHAALGLLRNTHMEDGMHVFGETPQGKRRAQFIASIVRYDAGQADSLRKRLCTAQGFELETLLAEPGGVDKRLGQSHASLLEKVEKQLVDVCEILMEGKDPEALPACIRSLLGDACLVPDALGGLVSVGRRILGIIERMEATDETGSLLSAFTGNYVLPGPSGIITRGREDILPTGRNFYTLDPRRLPTRAAWRVGQNLARALIAKHLEEEGRYPENVAMFWMCNDMMWADGEGMGQLLYLLGVVPCWLGNGMVEGFDVIPLQEMGRPRIDVTVRVSGLLRDSFPAAMHMLDAAVQAVAALDEPLESNFVRKHTQERLAAIEADDPDAWRSATFRIFSSEPGTY
;
A
#
# COMPACT_ATOMS: atom_id res chain seq x y z
N GLY A 1 4.47 -23.26 12.49
CA GLY A 1 4.09 -23.08 11.11
C GLY A 1 2.89 -23.87 10.67
N ASN A 2 2.32 -23.42 9.65
CA ASN A 2 1.06 -23.90 9.09
C ASN A 2 1.18 -25.13 8.19
N LEU A 3 2.28 -25.84 8.17
CA LEU A 3 2.53 -27.10 7.43
C LEU A 3 2.30 -27.00 5.90
N GLU A 4 2.17 -25.81 5.35
CA GLU A 4 1.83 -25.58 3.95
C GLU A 4 2.96 -25.97 3.00
N PHE A 5 4.20 -25.79 3.43
CA PHE A 5 5.40 -25.95 2.61
C PHE A 5 6.19 -27.23 2.90
N LEU A 6 5.52 -28.31 3.26
CA LEU A 6 6.19 -29.59 3.41
C LEU A 6 6.61 -30.13 2.06
N PRO A 7 7.93 -30.30 1.80
CA PRO A 7 8.43 -30.71 0.49
C PRO A 7 7.85 -32.03 0.01
N GLY A 8 7.46 -32.06 -1.27
CA GLY A 8 6.99 -33.26 -1.94
C GLY A 8 5.59 -33.75 -1.51
N LYS A 9 4.79 -32.89 -0.87
CA LYS A 9 3.44 -33.25 -0.44
C LYS A 9 2.42 -32.21 -0.86
N SER A 10 1.31 -32.67 -1.42
CA SER A 10 0.13 -31.87 -1.62
C SER A 10 -0.54 -31.55 -0.29
N VAL A 11 -1.09 -30.33 -0.17
CA VAL A 11 -1.82 -29.88 1.01
C VAL A 11 -3.28 -29.72 0.64
N GLY A 12 -4.14 -30.53 1.22
CA GLY A 12 -5.58 -30.52 0.96
C GLY A 12 -6.40 -30.46 2.25
N LEU A 13 -7.71 -30.58 2.12
CA LEU A 13 -8.66 -30.58 3.24
C LEU A 13 -9.25 -31.97 3.45
N SER A 14 -8.42 -33.02 3.49
CA SER A 14 -8.86 -34.38 3.74
C SER A 14 -8.05 -35.01 4.86
N GLY A 15 -8.59 -35.99 5.54
CA GLY A 15 -7.89 -36.70 6.62
C GLY A 15 -6.60 -37.43 6.21
N ALA A 16 -6.28 -37.46 4.91
CA ALA A 16 -5.01 -37.94 4.40
C ALA A 16 -3.98 -36.82 4.17
N CYS A 17 -4.34 -35.58 4.46
CA CYS A 17 -3.45 -34.42 4.36
C CYS A 17 -2.45 -34.34 5.50
N PHE A 18 -1.30 -33.71 5.24
CA PHE A 18 -0.26 -33.56 6.25
C PHE A 18 -0.72 -32.77 7.49
N PRO A 19 -1.49 -31.67 7.41
CA PRO A 19 -2.00 -31.01 8.60
C PRO A 19 -2.81 -31.98 9.49
N ASP A 20 -3.76 -32.72 8.92
CA ASP A 20 -4.58 -33.65 9.67
C ASP A 20 -3.75 -34.82 10.25
N LEU A 21 -2.80 -35.34 9.47
CA LEU A 21 -1.91 -36.43 9.95
C LEU A 21 -0.95 -35.93 11.06
N ALA A 22 -0.54 -34.69 11.05
CA ALA A 22 0.41 -34.15 12.01
C ALA A 22 -0.26 -33.68 13.31
N LEU A 23 -1.44 -33.06 13.21
CA LEU A 23 -2.15 -32.46 14.34
C LEU A 23 -3.19 -33.41 14.94
N HIS A 24 -3.78 -34.28 14.11
CA HIS A 24 -4.91 -35.14 14.51
C HIS A 24 -6.03 -34.31 15.18
N GLU A 25 -6.48 -34.78 16.36
CA GLU A 25 -7.54 -34.15 17.16
C GLU A 25 -7.00 -33.15 18.19
N VAL A 26 -5.70 -32.79 18.13
CA VAL A 26 -5.11 -31.86 19.09
C VAL A 26 -5.59 -30.45 18.79
N PRO A 27 -6.25 -29.75 19.74
CA PRO A 27 -6.65 -28.36 19.58
C PRO A 27 -5.43 -27.47 19.26
N HIS A 28 -5.57 -26.61 18.27
CA HIS A 28 -4.50 -25.77 17.77
C HIS A 28 -4.84 -24.29 17.98
N VAL A 29 -4.09 -23.61 18.83
CA VAL A 29 -4.13 -22.16 18.96
C VAL A 29 -2.93 -21.58 18.21
N TYR A 30 -3.18 -20.65 17.31
CA TYR A 30 -2.16 -20.07 16.44
C TYR A 30 -2.05 -18.57 16.67
N ILE A 31 -0.87 -18.16 17.17
CA ILE A 31 -0.52 -16.75 17.33
C ILE A 31 0.01 -16.23 16.01
N TYR A 32 -0.50 -15.11 15.51
CA TYR A 32 -0.02 -14.54 14.26
C TYR A 32 -0.08 -13.00 14.26
N ASN A 33 0.77 -12.40 13.42
CA ASN A 33 0.78 -10.96 13.23
C ASN A 33 -0.48 -10.52 12.43
N SER A 34 -1.23 -9.55 12.96
CA SER A 34 -2.47 -9.04 12.34
C SER A 34 -2.27 -8.54 10.90
N ASP A 35 -1.05 -8.18 10.51
CA ASP A 35 -0.73 -7.69 9.17
C ASP A 35 -0.45 -8.81 8.16
N ASN A 36 -0.53 -10.09 8.57
CA ASN A 36 -0.39 -11.25 7.68
C ASN A 36 -1.69 -12.10 7.57
N PRO A 37 -2.81 -11.54 7.09
CA PRO A 37 -4.07 -12.29 6.95
C PRO A 37 -3.95 -13.58 6.16
N PRO A 38 -3.13 -13.70 5.09
CA PRO A 38 -2.93 -14.95 4.39
C PRO A 38 -2.46 -16.09 5.29
N GLU A 39 -1.55 -15.84 6.21
CA GLU A 39 -1.07 -16.83 7.18
C GLU A 39 -2.19 -17.28 8.11
N GLY A 40 -3.00 -16.35 8.62
CA GLY A 40 -4.17 -16.67 9.45
C GLY A 40 -5.20 -17.53 8.71
N VAL A 41 -5.47 -17.21 7.43
CA VAL A 41 -6.37 -18.05 6.58
C VAL A 41 -5.83 -19.46 6.43
N VAL A 42 -4.55 -19.62 6.18
CA VAL A 42 -3.93 -20.96 6.04
C VAL A 42 -4.04 -21.73 7.36
N ALA A 43 -3.72 -21.11 8.49
CA ALA A 43 -3.85 -21.75 9.81
C ALA A 43 -5.28 -22.22 10.08
N LYS A 44 -6.30 -21.40 9.78
CA LYS A 44 -7.72 -21.82 9.92
C LYS A 44 -8.10 -22.94 8.99
N ARG A 45 -7.73 -22.86 7.72
CA ARG A 45 -8.18 -23.82 6.69
C ARG A 45 -7.45 -25.16 6.76
N ARG A 46 -6.16 -25.14 7.12
CA ARG A 46 -5.29 -26.33 7.05
C ARG A 46 -5.12 -27.02 8.39
N SER A 47 -5.23 -26.29 9.50
CA SER A 47 -5.02 -26.85 10.84
C SER A 47 -6.15 -26.56 11.82
N TYR A 48 -7.29 -26.07 11.33
CA TYR A 48 -8.47 -25.75 12.15
C TYR A 48 -8.15 -24.87 13.37
N ALA A 49 -7.16 -23.98 13.22
CA ALA A 49 -6.62 -23.18 14.31
C ALA A 49 -7.63 -22.17 14.82
N GLU A 50 -7.71 -22.00 16.13
CA GLU A 50 -8.21 -20.80 16.75
C GLU A 50 -7.10 -19.76 16.74
N LEU A 51 -7.37 -18.57 16.21
CA LEU A 51 -6.36 -17.54 16.07
C LEU A 51 -6.37 -16.60 17.26
N VAL A 52 -5.17 -16.17 17.63
CA VAL A 52 -4.96 -15.02 18.52
C VAL A 52 -4.00 -14.09 17.77
N ASP A 53 -4.52 -13.00 17.24
CA ASP A 53 -3.68 -12.03 16.55
C ASP A 53 -2.92 -11.15 17.55
N HIS A 54 -1.82 -10.60 17.06
CA HIS A 54 -1.05 -9.61 17.79
C HIS A 54 -0.81 -8.36 16.95
N MET A 55 -0.49 -7.27 17.62
CA MET A 55 -0.19 -5.99 17.01
C MET A 55 1.08 -6.10 16.16
N GLN A 56 1.10 -5.38 15.05
CA GLN A 56 2.33 -5.22 14.27
C GLN A 56 3.31 -4.29 15.00
N THR A 57 4.58 -4.30 14.56
CA THR A 57 5.60 -3.42 15.12
C THR A 57 5.36 -1.95 14.74
N VAL A 58 6.02 -1.06 15.47
CA VAL A 58 5.98 0.38 15.21
C VAL A 58 6.73 0.69 13.92
N MET A 59 6.15 1.53 13.08
CA MET A 59 6.78 2.03 11.86
C MET A 59 7.40 3.40 12.12
N VAL A 60 8.68 3.54 11.78
CA VAL A 60 9.42 4.81 11.92
C VAL A 60 10.00 5.23 10.56
N GLN A 61 10.24 6.53 10.40
CA GLN A 61 10.98 7.00 9.24
C GLN A 61 12.44 6.55 9.32
N SER A 62 13.00 6.12 8.19
CA SER A 62 14.39 5.66 8.12
C SER A 62 15.40 6.78 8.41
N GLY A 63 15.03 8.04 8.08
CA GLY A 63 15.93 9.17 8.13
C GLY A 63 17.05 9.07 7.06
N LEU A 64 18.05 9.93 7.20
CA LEU A 64 19.31 9.85 6.46
C LEU A 64 20.44 9.59 7.45
N TYR A 65 21.53 8.97 6.97
CA TYR A 65 22.71 8.66 7.76
C TYR A 65 23.98 8.73 6.92
N ASP A 66 25.11 8.96 7.57
CA ASP A 66 26.46 8.97 6.96
C ASP A 66 26.56 9.83 5.69
N ALA A 67 26.93 9.23 4.57
CA ALA A 67 27.13 9.91 3.30
C ALA A 67 25.85 10.55 2.74
N LEU A 68 24.67 10.01 3.06
CA LEU A 68 23.39 10.57 2.65
C LEU A 68 23.09 11.87 3.40
N GLU A 69 23.38 11.94 4.69
CA GLU A 69 23.21 13.14 5.50
C GLU A 69 24.17 14.26 5.06
N GLU A 70 25.42 13.89 4.78
CA GLU A 70 26.42 14.83 4.26
C GLU A 70 26.02 15.39 2.89
N LEU A 71 25.52 14.54 2.00
CA LEU A 71 25.04 14.94 0.69
C LEU A 71 23.85 15.91 0.79
N ASP A 72 22.90 15.65 1.68
CA ASP A 72 21.77 16.55 1.95
C ASP A 72 22.23 17.92 2.47
N ARG A 73 23.22 17.93 3.37
CA ARG A 73 23.82 19.15 3.91
C ARG A 73 24.49 19.98 2.80
N LEU A 74 25.29 19.34 1.94
CA LEU A 74 25.96 19.99 0.81
C LEU A 74 24.96 20.60 -0.18
N LEU A 75 23.86 19.90 -0.46
CA LEU A 75 22.77 20.42 -1.29
C LEU A 75 22.13 21.65 -0.68
N GLY A 76 21.84 21.66 0.62
CA GLY A 76 21.31 22.83 1.32
C GLY A 76 22.24 24.03 1.25
N GLU A 77 23.55 23.82 1.38
CA GLU A 77 24.56 24.87 1.22
C GLU A 77 24.64 25.40 -0.22
N TRP A 78 24.51 24.52 -1.21
CA TRP A 78 24.48 24.91 -2.62
C TRP A 78 23.26 25.78 -2.94
N GLU A 79 22.07 25.38 -2.46
CA GLU A 79 20.84 26.15 -2.63
C GLU A 79 20.97 27.57 -2.08
N GLN A 80 21.61 27.74 -0.94
CA GLN A 80 21.88 29.06 -0.37
C GLN A 80 22.94 29.85 -1.15
N ALA A 81 23.98 29.18 -1.65
CA ALA A 81 25.08 29.82 -2.34
C ALA A 81 24.74 30.26 -3.76
N ARG A 82 23.88 29.52 -4.49
CA ARG A 82 23.62 29.76 -5.92
C ARG A 82 23.09 31.15 -6.26
N ALA A 83 22.36 31.79 -5.33
CA ALA A 83 21.79 33.10 -5.54
C ALA A 83 22.76 34.27 -5.23
N GLY A 84 23.74 34.04 -4.36
CA GLY A 84 24.61 35.12 -3.87
C GLY A 84 26.11 34.94 -4.03
N ASN A 85 26.57 33.69 -4.27
CA ASN A 85 28.00 33.39 -4.39
C ASN A 85 28.27 32.27 -5.41
N PRO A 86 28.33 32.62 -6.73
CA PRO A 86 28.51 31.64 -7.79
C PRO A 86 29.78 30.78 -7.67
N ASN A 87 30.90 31.34 -7.16
CA ASN A 87 32.16 30.62 -6.99
C ASN A 87 32.02 29.54 -5.91
N ARG A 88 31.35 29.84 -4.81
CA ARG A 88 31.05 28.84 -3.76
C ARG A 88 30.10 27.77 -4.28
N ALA A 89 29.06 28.17 -5.01
CA ALA A 89 28.11 27.23 -5.62
C ALA A 89 28.85 26.24 -6.53
N HIS A 90 29.74 26.70 -7.38
CA HIS A 90 30.54 25.84 -8.27
C HIS A 90 31.45 24.85 -7.51
N GLN A 91 32.06 25.27 -6.41
CA GLN A 91 32.85 24.36 -5.57
C GLN A 91 31.98 23.29 -4.93
N LEU A 92 30.79 23.66 -4.44
CA LEU A 92 29.82 22.72 -3.87
C LEU A 92 29.30 21.72 -4.90
N GLU A 93 29.14 22.11 -6.17
CA GLU A 93 28.76 21.19 -7.26
C GLU A 93 29.75 20.04 -7.40
N HIS A 94 31.05 20.28 -7.29
CA HIS A 94 32.07 19.22 -7.33
C HIS A 94 31.95 18.29 -6.13
N LEU A 95 31.85 18.84 -4.92
CA LEU A 95 31.70 18.04 -3.69
C LEU A 95 30.40 17.19 -3.71
N ILE A 96 29.31 17.75 -4.22
CA ILE A 96 28.04 17.02 -4.35
C ILE A 96 28.18 15.86 -5.36
N ARG A 97 28.87 16.07 -6.49
CA ARG A 97 29.11 14.96 -7.46
C ARG A 97 29.94 13.85 -6.84
N GLU A 98 30.96 14.17 -6.05
CA GLU A 98 31.75 13.18 -5.29
C GLU A 98 30.87 12.50 -4.23
N GLY A 99 29.99 13.24 -3.56
CA GLY A 99 29.04 12.74 -2.56
C GLY A 99 28.03 11.75 -3.12
N ILE A 100 27.59 11.91 -4.39
CA ILE A 100 26.70 10.96 -5.06
C ILE A 100 27.31 9.55 -5.11
N ALA A 101 28.60 9.45 -5.49
CA ALA A 101 29.32 8.18 -5.55
C ALA A 101 29.51 7.58 -4.15
N ALA A 102 29.89 8.41 -3.16
CA ALA A 102 30.01 7.97 -1.77
C ALA A 102 28.69 7.46 -1.17
N ALA A 103 27.55 8.03 -1.60
CA ALA A 103 26.22 7.63 -1.18
C ALA A 103 25.61 6.47 -2.01
N ASN A 104 26.30 5.97 -3.04
CA ASN A 104 25.84 4.93 -3.98
C ASN A 104 24.51 5.31 -4.70
N LEU A 105 24.33 6.58 -5.05
CA LEU A 105 23.10 7.09 -5.69
C LEU A 105 23.23 7.26 -7.21
N GLU A 106 24.34 6.93 -7.84
CA GLU A 106 24.61 7.17 -9.26
C GLU A 106 23.53 6.60 -10.20
N SER A 107 23.09 5.37 -9.92
CA SER A 107 22.06 4.70 -10.71
C SER A 107 20.67 5.34 -10.57
N GLN A 108 20.41 6.01 -9.44
CA GLN A 108 19.11 6.61 -9.15
C GLN A 108 19.00 8.05 -9.69
N VAL A 109 20.10 8.81 -9.63
CA VAL A 109 20.08 10.22 -10.01
C VAL A 109 20.66 10.48 -11.41
N SER A 110 21.33 9.50 -12.02
CA SER A 110 21.90 9.53 -13.38
C SER A 110 22.65 10.85 -13.66
N PRO A 111 23.80 11.12 -12.99
CA PRO A 111 24.48 12.42 -13.04
C PRO A 111 24.93 12.80 -14.45
N GLU A 112 25.27 11.80 -15.29
CA GLU A 112 25.76 11.99 -16.66
C GLU A 112 24.67 12.46 -17.64
N THR A 113 23.40 12.17 -17.35
CA THR A 113 22.27 12.51 -18.22
C THR A 113 21.56 13.81 -17.81
N SER A 114 22.04 14.48 -16.77
CA SER A 114 21.43 15.73 -16.31
C SER A 114 21.91 16.92 -17.16
N PRO A 115 21.00 17.70 -17.76
CA PRO A 115 21.37 18.79 -18.66
C PRO A 115 22.08 19.94 -17.94
N ASP A 116 21.78 20.15 -16.67
CA ASP A 116 22.36 21.18 -15.82
C ASP A 116 22.39 20.71 -14.37
N PHE A 117 23.12 21.46 -13.52
CA PHE A 117 23.27 21.08 -12.12
C PHE A 117 21.98 21.27 -11.31
N ALA A 118 21.13 22.20 -11.65
CA ALA A 118 19.86 22.41 -10.93
C ALA A 118 18.92 21.20 -11.13
N THR A 119 18.88 20.64 -12.32
CA THR A 119 18.16 19.38 -12.63
C THR A 119 18.74 18.20 -11.83
N LEU A 120 20.08 18.10 -11.77
CA LEU A 120 20.75 17.07 -10.97
C LEU A 120 20.40 17.22 -9.48
N ALA A 121 20.49 18.44 -8.93
CA ALA A 121 20.14 18.73 -7.55
C ALA A 121 18.68 18.33 -7.23
N SER A 122 17.73 18.62 -8.13
CA SER A 122 16.33 18.20 -7.98
C SER A 122 16.19 16.67 -7.92
N ARG A 123 16.91 15.94 -8.78
CA ARG A 123 16.93 14.45 -8.76
C ARG A 123 17.53 13.90 -7.46
N ILE A 124 18.60 14.53 -6.96
CA ILE A 124 19.18 14.10 -5.68
C ILE A 124 18.21 14.38 -4.54
N HIS A 125 17.57 15.55 -4.50
CA HIS A 125 16.53 15.86 -3.51
C HIS A 125 15.38 14.84 -3.56
N ALA A 126 14.94 14.43 -4.74
CA ALA A 126 13.90 13.42 -4.90
C ALA A 126 14.35 12.05 -4.34
N ALA A 127 15.57 11.61 -4.66
CA ALA A 127 16.13 10.35 -4.19
C ALA A 127 16.31 10.35 -2.66
N LEU A 128 16.93 11.40 -2.11
CA LEU A 128 17.10 11.56 -0.66
C LEU A 128 15.75 11.66 0.06
N GLY A 129 14.79 12.36 -0.55
CA GLY A 129 13.42 12.47 -0.02
C GLY A 129 12.69 11.14 0.03
N LEU A 130 12.85 10.30 -0.99
CA LEU A 130 12.30 8.94 -1.01
C LEU A 130 12.90 8.09 0.12
N LEU A 131 14.23 8.08 0.26
CA LEU A 131 14.92 7.35 1.31
C LEU A 131 14.51 7.83 2.70
N ARG A 132 14.57 9.14 2.94
CA ARG A 132 14.22 9.78 4.22
C ARG A 132 12.79 9.46 4.68
N ASN A 133 11.83 9.50 3.74
CA ASN A 133 10.41 9.28 4.03
C ASN A 133 9.99 7.81 3.96
N THR A 134 10.91 6.90 3.66
CA THR A 134 10.64 5.47 3.75
C THR A 134 10.39 5.09 5.21
N HIS A 135 9.32 4.34 5.43
CA HIS A 135 9.00 3.81 6.75
C HIS A 135 9.53 2.39 6.87
N MET A 136 10.20 2.13 7.97
CA MET A 136 10.78 0.84 8.32
C MET A 136 10.28 0.40 9.68
N GLU A 137 10.32 -0.90 9.92
CA GLU A 137 9.95 -1.48 11.20
C GLU A 137 10.99 -1.14 12.27
N ASP A 138 10.53 -0.65 13.43
CA ASP A 138 11.37 -0.37 14.59
C ASP A 138 11.37 -1.58 15.54
N GLY A 139 12.25 -2.52 15.27
CA GLY A 139 12.39 -3.74 16.05
C GLY A 139 11.27 -4.74 15.81
N MET A 140 10.89 -5.46 16.85
CA MET A 140 9.84 -6.47 16.85
C MET A 140 8.75 -6.13 17.87
N HIS A 141 7.52 -6.58 17.61
CA HIS A 141 6.45 -6.54 18.60
C HIS A 141 6.73 -7.55 19.72
N VAL A 142 6.49 -7.13 20.97
CA VAL A 142 6.51 -8.03 22.13
C VAL A 142 5.07 -8.45 22.41
N PHE A 143 4.78 -9.74 22.26
CA PHE A 143 3.44 -10.29 22.46
C PHE A 143 2.88 -9.93 23.84
N GLY A 144 1.67 -9.41 23.87
CA GLY A 144 0.99 -8.97 25.09
C GLY A 144 1.40 -7.57 25.60
N GLU A 145 2.27 -6.86 24.90
CA GLU A 145 2.68 -5.50 25.24
C GLU A 145 2.25 -4.50 24.17
N THR A 146 1.68 -3.38 24.59
CA THR A 146 1.40 -2.26 23.66
C THR A 146 2.56 -1.26 23.67
N PRO A 147 2.86 -0.60 22.53
CA PRO A 147 3.88 0.45 22.50
C PRO A 147 3.63 1.53 23.56
N GLN A 148 4.70 2.04 24.18
CA GLN A 148 4.64 3.07 25.22
C GLN A 148 5.40 4.33 24.80
N GLY A 149 5.11 5.46 25.44
CA GLY A 149 5.80 6.73 25.23
C GLY A 149 5.85 7.15 23.76
N LYS A 150 7.01 7.58 23.30
CA LYS A 150 7.21 8.02 21.91
C LYS A 150 6.87 6.96 20.86
N ARG A 151 7.16 5.67 21.14
CA ARG A 151 6.80 4.57 20.23
C ARG A 151 5.27 4.46 20.05
N ARG A 152 4.48 4.68 21.12
CA ARG A 152 3.03 4.75 21.01
C ARG A 152 2.59 5.92 20.13
N ALA A 153 3.17 7.11 20.31
CA ALA A 153 2.88 8.26 19.44
C ALA A 153 3.21 7.99 17.97
N GLN A 154 4.35 7.38 17.68
CA GLN A 154 4.75 6.99 16.31
C GLN A 154 3.78 5.98 15.71
N PHE A 155 3.32 4.99 16.49
CA PHE A 155 2.33 4.02 16.04
C PHE A 155 1.01 4.70 15.69
N ILE A 156 0.50 5.57 16.56
CA ILE A 156 -0.73 6.34 16.31
C ILE A 156 -0.56 7.25 15.10
N ALA A 157 0.57 7.96 15.00
CA ALA A 157 0.90 8.82 13.87
C ALA A 157 0.85 8.06 12.55
N SER A 158 1.38 6.84 12.49
CA SER A 158 1.34 5.99 11.30
C SER A 158 -0.09 5.63 10.86
N ILE A 159 -1.05 5.57 11.79
CA ILE A 159 -2.45 5.32 11.50
C ILE A 159 -3.14 6.60 10.98
N VAL A 160 -3.01 7.71 11.72
CA VAL A 160 -3.76 8.96 11.45
C VAL A 160 -3.16 9.79 10.31
N ARG A 161 -2.05 9.37 9.73
CA ARG A 161 -1.51 9.96 8.49
C ARG A 161 -2.33 9.63 7.25
N TYR A 162 -3.26 8.67 7.34
CA TYR A 162 -4.21 8.30 6.29
C TYR A 162 -5.60 8.85 6.57
N ASP A 163 -6.32 9.17 5.49
CA ASP A 163 -7.72 9.55 5.58
C ASP A 163 -8.57 8.39 6.12
N ALA A 164 -9.65 8.70 6.83
CA ALA A 164 -10.60 7.71 7.32
C ALA A 164 -12.02 8.11 6.91
N GLY A 165 -12.57 7.42 5.94
CA GLY A 165 -13.88 7.75 5.38
C GLY A 165 -13.91 9.17 4.80
N GLN A 166 -14.69 10.06 5.42
CA GLN A 166 -14.77 11.47 5.02
C GLN A 166 -13.85 12.40 5.84
N ALA A 167 -13.13 11.85 6.83
CA ALA A 167 -12.22 12.62 7.64
C ALA A 167 -10.84 12.66 7.00
N ASP A 168 -10.33 13.87 6.74
CA ASP A 168 -8.95 14.05 6.28
C ASP A 168 -7.96 13.56 7.33
N SER A 169 -6.80 13.10 6.86
CA SER A 169 -5.69 12.71 7.71
C SER A 169 -5.11 13.89 8.49
N LEU A 170 -4.49 13.62 9.63
CA LEU A 170 -3.76 14.65 10.37
C LEU A 170 -2.63 15.23 9.52
N ARG A 171 -1.95 14.41 8.71
CA ARG A 171 -0.92 14.84 7.76
C ARG A 171 -1.43 15.90 6.79
N LYS A 172 -2.56 15.64 6.14
CA LYS A 172 -3.19 16.58 5.21
C LYS A 172 -3.57 17.88 5.92
N ARG A 173 -4.16 17.79 7.11
CA ARG A 173 -4.53 18.95 7.92
C ARG A 173 -3.32 19.80 8.32
N LEU A 174 -2.20 19.19 8.71
CA LEU A 174 -0.97 19.89 9.04
C LEU A 174 -0.34 20.58 7.80
N CYS A 175 -0.38 19.92 6.62
CA CYS A 175 0.03 20.55 5.38
C CYS A 175 -0.83 21.78 5.06
N THR A 176 -2.15 21.62 5.07
CA THR A 176 -3.11 22.71 4.79
C THR A 176 -2.93 23.87 5.78
N ALA A 177 -2.74 23.58 7.07
CA ALA A 177 -2.51 24.59 8.09
C ALA A 177 -1.28 25.44 7.82
N GLN A 178 -0.25 24.89 7.18
CA GLN A 178 0.98 25.58 6.80
C GLN A 178 0.95 26.14 5.37
N GLY A 179 -0.17 26.00 4.67
CA GLY A 179 -0.35 26.50 3.30
C GLY A 179 0.29 25.62 2.24
N PHE A 180 0.44 24.33 2.51
CA PHE A 180 0.91 23.32 1.56
C PHE A 180 -0.23 22.42 1.07
N GLU A 181 -0.10 21.93 -0.14
CA GLU A 181 -0.93 20.89 -0.68
C GLU A 181 -0.19 19.55 -0.59
N LEU A 182 -0.73 18.60 0.18
CA LEU A 182 -0.07 17.31 0.42
C LEU A 182 0.22 16.55 -0.87
N GLU A 183 -0.74 16.55 -1.80
CA GLU A 183 -0.63 15.88 -3.10
C GLU A 183 0.54 16.44 -3.92
N THR A 184 0.75 17.76 -3.91
CA THR A 184 1.88 18.41 -4.59
C THR A 184 3.21 18.02 -3.95
N LEU A 185 3.29 18.02 -2.61
CA LEU A 185 4.52 17.62 -1.92
C LEU A 185 4.89 16.16 -2.20
N LEU A 186 3.90 15.28 -2.33
CA LEU A 186 4.10 13.86 -2.63
C LEU A 186 4.46 13.60 -4.10
N ALA A 187 3.86 14.36 -5.03
CA ALA A 187 4.08 14.17 -6.47
C ALA A 187 5.46 14.69 -6.92
N GLU A 188 5.96 15.75 -6.29
CA GLU A 188 7.19 16.44 -6.68
C GLU A 188 8.16 16.54 -5.50
N PRO A 189 8.71 15.45 -4.94
CA PRO A 189 9.55 15.49 -3.74
C PRO A 189 10.83 16.31 -3.93
N GLY A 190 11.36 16.43 -5.15
CA GLY A 190 12.49 17.27 -5.52
C GLY A 190 12.13 18.73 -5.78
N GLY A 191 10.83 19.07 -5.79
CA GLY A 191 10.36 20.46 -5.92
C GLY A 191 10.81 21.31 -4.73
N VAL A 192 10.95 22.62 -4.93
CA VAL A 192 11.35 23.58 -3.89
C VAL A 192 10.25 24.58 -3.67
N ASP A 193 9.75 24.70 -2.44
CA ASP A 193 8.83 25.77 -2.06
C ASP A 193 9.55 27.11 -2.12
N LYS A 194 9.08 28.02 -3.00
CA LYS A 194 9.71 29.31 -3.26
C LYS A 194 9.67 30.27 -2.06
N ARG A 195 8.71 30.08 -1.15
CA ARG A 195 8.50 30.92 0.04
C ARG A 195 9.52 30.57 1.13
N LEU A 196 9.82 29.27 1.30
CA LEU A 196 10.69 28.76 2.36
C LEU A 196 12.09 28.37 1.87
N GLY A 197 12.28 28.18 0.56
CA GLY A 197 13.53 27.68 -0.01
C GLY A 197 13.87 26.24 0.41
N GLN A 198 12.87 25.44 0.78
CA GLN A 198 13.03 24.07 1.23
C GLN A 198 12.44 23.09 0.21
N SER A 199 13.04 21.91 0.07
CA SER A 199 12.50 20.87 -0.80
C SER A 199 11.18 20.32 -0.24
N HIS A 200 10.29 19.87 -1.13
CA HIS A 200 9.04 19.25 -0.74
C HIS A 200 9.26 18.02 0.16
N ALA A 201 10.31 17.24 -0.09
CA ALA A 201 10.71 16.12 0.76
C ALA A 201 11.06 16.55 2.19
N SER A 202 11.79 17.66 2.36
CA SER A 202 12.13 18.21 3.68
C SER A 202 10.90 18.75 4.41
N LEU A 203 9.97 19.37 3.68
CA LEU A 203 8.69 19.83 4.25
C LEU A 203 7.83 18.66 4.72
N LEU A 204 7.76 17.57 3.95
CA LEU A 204 7.08 16.35 4.37
C LEU A 204 7.68 15.75 5.63
N GLU A 205 9.01 15.65 5.72
CA GLU A 205 9.68 15.16 6.93
C GLU A 205 9.31 16.00 8.16
N LYS A 206 9.30 17.33 8.00
CA LYS A 206 8.88 18.23 9.08
C LYS A 206 7.43 17.97 9.50
N VAL A 207 6.52 17.77 8.55
CA VAL A 207 5.12 17.45 8.82
C VAL A 207 5.00 16.09 9.53
N GLU A 208 5.76 15.08 9.13
CA GLU A 208 5.73 13.76 9.80
C GLU A 208 6.25 13.84 11.25
N LYS A 209 7.26 14.66 11.54
CA LYS A 209 7.69 14.92 12.92
C LYS A 209 6.59 15.62 13.74
N GLN A 210 5.99 16.67 13.17
CA GLN A 210 4.87 17.38 13.81
C GLN A 210 3.68 16.46 14.10
N LEU A 211 3.46 15.46 13.24
CA LEU A 211 2.42 14.46 13.42
C LEU A 211 2.64 13.64 14.70
N VAL A 212 3.87 13.22 14.95
CA VAL A 212 4.25 12.51 16.17
C VAL A 212 4.11 13.43 17.40
N ASP A 213 4.61 14.67 17.31
CA ASP A 213 4.52 15.65 18.40
C ASP A 213 3.06 15.92 18.81
N VAL A 214 2.16 16.05 17.83
CA VAL A 214 0.72 16.20 18.10
C VAL A 214 0.14 14.98 18.80
N CYS A 215 0.54 13.77 18.40
CA CYS A 215 0.09 12.55 19.06
C CYS A 215 0.60 12.48 20.51
N GLU A 216 1.86 12.88 20.79
CA GLU A 216 2.42 12.95 22.15
C GLU A 216 1.62 13.93 23.02
N ILE A 217 1.35 15.14 22.53
CA ILE A 217 0.56 16.15 23.26
C ILE A 217 -0.83 15.63 23.63
N LEU A 218 -1.51 14.96 22.68
CA LEU A 218 -2.84 14.40 22.94
C LEU A 218 -2.82 13.22 23.91
N MET A 219 -1.77 12.40 23.87
CA MET A 219 -1.60 11.31 24.83
C MET A 219 -1.47 11.82 26.27
N GLU A 220 -0.80 12.96 26.47
CA GLU A 220 -0.62 13.59 27.78
C GLU A 220 -1.89 14.32 28.25
N GLY A 221 -2.44 15.18 27.39
CA GLY A 221 -3.56 16.07 27.72
C GLY A 221 -4.94 15.43 27.66
N LYS A 222 -5.13 14.41 26.80
CA LYS A 222 -6.40 13.72 26.53
C LYS A 222 -7.60 14.64 26.22
N ASP A 223 -7.35 15.84 25.69
CA ASP A 223 -8.38 16.82 25.33
C ASP A 223 -8.37 17.13 23.83
N PRO A 224 -9.31 16.56 23.05
CA PRO A 224 -9.38 16.81 21.60
C PRO A 224 -9.79 18.26 21.25
N GLU A 225 -10.49 18.96 22.14
CA GLU A 225 -10.90 20.35 21.93
C GLU A 225 -9.71 21.33 22.04
N ALA A 226 -8.65 20.92 22.76
CA ALA A 226 -7.40 21.68 22.83
C ALA A 226 -6.51 21.56 21.59
N LEU A 227 -6.76 20.59 20.71
CA LEU A 227 -5.88 20.31 19.56
C LEU A 227 -5.63 21.50 18.64
N PRO A 228 -6.63 22.33 18.27
CA PRO A 228 -6.38 23.53 17.45
C PRO A 228 -5.41 24.52 18.12
N ALA A 229 -5.51 24.69 19.44
CA ALA A 229 -4.61 25.55 20.21
C ALA A 229 -3.19 24.97 20.32
N CYS A 230 -3.08 23.64 20.50
CA CYS A 230 -1.80 22.94 20.51
C CYS A 230 -1.06 23.06 19.18
N ILE A 231 -1.76 22.86 18.05
CA ILE A 231 -1.17 23.01 16.71
C ILE A 231 -0.75 24.47 16.46
N ARG A 232 -1.54 25.43 16.90
CA ARG A 232 -1.17 26.84 16.83
C ARG A 232 0.12 27.13 17.62
N SER A 233 0.25 26.58 18.81
CA SER A 233 1.47 26.72 19.62
C SER A 233 2.68 26.03 18.98
N LEU A 234 2.48 24.85 18.38
CA LEU A 234 3.53 24.06 17.73
C LEU A 234 4.06 24.72 16.46
N LEU A 235 3.17 25.27 15.62
CA LEU A 235 3.52 25.83 14.32
C LEU A 235 3.84 27.34 14.38
N GLY A 236 3.36 28.04 15.38
CA GLY A 236 3.42 29.50 15.49
C GLY A 236 2.38 30.20 14.61
N ASP A 237 1.76 31.26 15.12
CA ASP A 237 0.68 31.97 14.41
C ASP A 237 1.07 32.53 13.03
N ALA A 238 2.33 32.94 12.87
CA ALA A 238 2.84 33.49 11.60
C ALA A 238 2.91 32.47 10.45
N CYS A 239 2.88 31.18 10.77
CA CYS A 239 2.99 30.09 9.80
C CYS A 239 1.63 29.50 9.41
N LEU A 240 0.54 29.92 10.06
CA LEU A 240 -0.78 29.34 9.89
C LEU A 240 -1.62 30.09 8.84
N VAL A 241 -2.28 29.31 7.99
CA VAL A 241 -3.31 29.84 7.08
C VAL A 241 -4.59 30.12 7.90
N PRO A 242 -5.23 31.28 7.73
CA PRO A 242 -6.50 31.59 8.38
C PRO A 242 -7.54 30.47 8.11
N ASP A 243 -8.31 30.11 9.12
CA ASP A 243 -9.36 29.09 9.07
C ASP A 243 -8.93 27.63 8.75
N ALA A 244 -7.61 27.36 8.67
CA ALA A 244 -7.11 26.02 8.36
C ALA A 244 -7.24 24.99 9.51
N LEU A 245 -7.58 25.44 10.71
CA LEU A 245 -7.69 24.60 11.91
C LEU A 245 -9.06 23.88 12.05
N GLY A 246 -9.98 24.12 11.09
CA GLY A 246 -11.27 23.45 11.05
C GLY A 246 -11.12 21.93 10.94
N GLY A 247 -11.97 21.17 11.64
CA GLY A 247 -11.97 19.69 11.60
C GLY A 247 -10.90 18.99 12.45
N LEU A 248 -9.96 19.73 13.09
CA LEU A 248 -8.92 19.14 13.94
C LEU A 248 -9.49 18.45 15.18
N VAL A 249 -10.57 18.97 15.74
CA VAL A 249 -11.23 18.33 16.90
C VAL A 249 -11.69 16.91 16.55
N SER A 250 -12.21 16.68 15.36
CA SER A 250 -12.62 15.34 14.91
C SER A 250 -11.42 14.40 14.78
N VAL A 251 -10.28 14.90 14.31
CA VAL A 251 -9.03 14.14 14.27
C VAL A 251 -8.54 13.84 15.69
N GLY A 252 -8.61 14.80 16.60
CA GLY A 252 -8.27 14.58 18.02
C GLY A 252 -9.12 13.49 18.67
N ARG A 253 -10.43 13.49 18.43
CA ARG A 253 -11.33 12.41 18.90
C ARG A 253 -10.99 11.06 18.31
N ARG A 254 -10.60 11.01 17.01
CA ARG A 254 -10.13 9.79 16.37
C ARG A 254 -8.86 9.25 17.05
N ILE A 255 -7.89 10.11 17.33
CA ILE A 255 -6.65 9.74 18.05
C ILE A 255 -6.97 9.15 19.42
N LEU A 256 -7.85 9.80 20.22
CA LEU A 256 -8.26 9.28 21.52
C LEU A 256 -8.95 7.91 21.39
N GLY A 257 -9.82 7.73 20.41
CA GLY A 257 -10.46 6.43 20.15
C GLY A 257 -9.45 5.34 19.76
N ILE A 258 -8.35 5.67 19.09
CA ILE A 258 -7.24 4.74 18.81
C ILE A 258 -6.52 4.39 20.12
N ILE A 259 -6.23 5.38 20.97
CA ILE A 259 -5.59 5.17 22.28
C ILE A 259 -6.42 4.22 23.14
N GLU A 260 -7.73 4.46 23.25
CA GLU A 260 -8.65 3.61 24.00
C GLU A 260 -8.65 2.15 23.49
N ARG A 261 -8.65 1.97 22.17
CA ARG A 261 -8.58 0.62 21.59
C ARG A 261 -7.22 -0.05 21.81
N MET A 262 -6.13 0.70 21.76
CA MET A 262 -4.81 0.17 22.12
C MET A 262 -4.75 -0.25 23.60
N GLU A 263 -5.32 0.53 24.49
CA GLU A 263 -5.41 0.22 25.93
C GLU A 263 -6.31 -0.99 26.22
N ALA A 264 -7.28 -1.28 25.34
CA ALA A 264 -8.16 -2.44 25.43
C ALA A 264 -7.55 -3.73 24.85
N THR A 265 -6.35 -3.68 24.27
CA THR A 265 -5.64 -4.85 23.74
C THR A 265 -5.26 -5.81 24.87
N ASP A 266 -5.65 -7.07 24.72
CA ASP A 266 -5.34 -8.15 25.67
C ASP A 266 -4.98 -9.45 24.92
N GLU A 267 -3.80 -9.48 24.33
CA GLU A 267 -3.29 -10.62 23.54
C GLU A 267 -3.03 -11.83 24.46
N THR A 268 -2.40 -11.58 25.61
CA THR A 268 -2.07 -12.64 26.59
C THR A 268 -3.31 -13.24 27.22
N GLY A 269 -4.29 -12.43 27.64
CA GLY A 269 -5.55 -12.91 28.20
C GLY A 269 -6.35 -13.73 27.19
N SER A 270 -6.38 -13.30 25.92
CA SER A 270 -7.03 -14.03 24.84
C SER A 270 -6.35 -15.38 24.58
N LEU A 271 -5.01 -15.44 24.60
CA LEU A 271 -4.26 -16.68 24.46
C LEU A 271 -4.57 -17.67 25.61
N LEU A 272 -4.56 -17.18 26.85
CA LEU A 272 -4.89 -18.01 28.02
C LEU A 272 -6.34 -18.48 27.98
N SER A 273 -7.25 -17.64 27.50
CA SER A 273 -8.66 -17.99 27.29
C SER A 273 -8.80 -19.13 26.26
N ALA A 274 -8.09 -19.05 25.14
CA ALA A 274 -8.08 -20.10 24.13
C ALA A 274 -7.55 -21.44 24.68
N PHE A 275 -6.49 -21.44 25.49
CA PHE A 275 -5.96 -22.65 26.12
C PHE A 275 -6.93 -23.31 27.09
N THR A 276 -7.85 -22.56 27.66
CA THR A 276 -8.91 -23.12 28.54
C THR A 276 -10.17 -23.52 27.76
N GLY A 277 -10.14 -23.46 26.42
CA GLY A 277 -11.25 -23.82 25.55
C GLY A 277 -12.37 -22.79 25.51
N ASN A 278 -12.12 -21.59 25.96
CA ASN A 278 -13.07 -20.48 25.84
C ASN A 278 -12.97 -19.80 24.48
N TYR A 279 -14.06 -19.15 24.10
CA TYR A 279 -14.18 -18.43 22.85
C TYR A 279 -13.31 -17.16 22.82
N VAL A 280 -12.48 -17.03 21.79
CA VAL A 280 -11.77 -15.79 21.49
C VAL A 280 -12.62 -14.93 20.55
N LEU A 281 -12.85 -13.68 20.92
CA LEU A 281 -13.71 -12.78 20.17
C LEU A 281 -13.18 -12.55 18.74
N PRO A 282 -14.07 -12.55 17.72
CA PRO A 282 -13.63 -12.31 16.35
C PRO A 282 -13.28 -10.84 16.11
N GLY A 283 -12.40 -10.61 15.13
CA GLY A 283 -12.03 -9.27 14.71
C GLY A 283 -11.52 -9.25 13.26
N PRO A 284 -11.40 -8.05 12.67
CA PRO A 284 -10.79 -7.89 11.37
C PRO A 284 -9.28 -8.10 11.43
N SER A 285 -8.64 -8.22 10.28
CA SER A 285 -7.20 -8.36 10.11
C SER A 285 -6.70 -7.41 9.01
N GLY A 286 -5.43 -7.10 9.01
CA GLY A 286 -4.79 -6.23 8.03
C GLY A 286 -3.70 -5.36 8.64
N ILE A 287 -3.24 -4.37 7.88
CA ILE A 287 -2.14 -3.49 8.30
C ILE A 287 -2.68 -2.28 9.06
N ILE A 288 -2.55 -2.29 10.38
CA ILE A 288 -3.04 -1.21 11.27
C ILE A 288 -2.42 0.13 10.88
N THR A 289 -1.11 0.16 10.63
CA THR A 289 -0.35 1.37 10.27
C THR A 289 -0.68 1.95 8.89
N ARG A 290 -1.58 1.31 8.13
CA ARG A 290 -2.17 1.85 6.90
C ARG A 290 -3.58 2.43 7.10
N GLY A 291 -3.87 2.92 8.31
CA GLY A 291 -5.14 3.57 8.63
C GLY A 291 -6.25 2.60 9.04
N ARG A 292 -5.92 1.31 9.27
CA ARG A 292 -6.87 0.26 9.68
C ARG A 292 -7.01 0.19 11.21
N GLU A 293 -7.46 1.28 11.80
CA GLU A 293 -7.71 1.38 13.25
C GLU A 293 -8.83 0.45 13.75
N ASP A 294 -9.65 -0.08 12.83
CA ASP A 294 -10.70 -1.06 13.11
C ASP A 294 -10.17 -2.41 13.59
N ILE A 295 -8.91 -2.71 13.31
CA ILE A 295 -8.24 -3.94 13.74
C ILE A 295 -7.95 -3.92 15.25
N LEU A 296 -7.78 -2.74 15.84
CA LEU A 296 -7.62 -2.59 17.28
C LEU A 296 -8.96 -2.75 18.03
N PRO A 297 -8.95 -3.36 19.21
CA PRO A 297 -7.85 -4.01 19.91
C PRO A 297 -7.44 -5.34 19.28
N THR A 298 -6.16 -5.74 19.41
CA THR A 298 -5.66 -7.06 19.05
C THR A 298 -5.92 -8.11 20.14
N GLY A 299 -5.55 -9.35 19.94
CA GLY A 299 -5.96 -10.50 20.73
C GLY A 299 -7.27 -11.10 20.20
N ARG A 300 -7.48 -11.07 18.88
CA ARG A 300 -8.72 -11.48 18.22
C ARG A 300 -8.56 -12.75 17.41
N ASN A 301 -9.65 -13.50 17.30
CA ASN A 301 -9.77 -14.61 16.36
C ASN A 301 -10.24 -14.04 15.01
N PHE A 302 -9.30 -13.77 14.13
CA PHE A 302 -9.58 -13.10 12.87
C PHE A 302 -10.60 -13.86 12.00
N TYR A 303 -11.53 -13.15 11.39
CA TYR A 303 -12.42 -13.66 10.37
C TYR A 303 -11.97 -13.20 8.97
N THR A 304 -12.18 -14.04 7.96
CA THR A 304 -11.87 -13.67 6.59
C THR A 304 -12.87 -12.61 6.08
N LEU A 305 -12.44 -11.80 5.12
CA LEU A 305 -13.33 -10.91 4.40
C LEU A 305 -14.29 -11.70 3.47
N ASP A 306 -15.41 -11.11 3.10
CA ASP A 306 -16.31 -11.68 2.09
C ASP A 306 -15.73 -11.43 0.68
N PRO A 307 -15.26 -12.48 -0.03
CA PRO A 307 -14.64 -12.32 -1.36
C PRO A 307 -15.58 -11.70 -2.39
N ARG A 308 -16.89 -11.76 -2.18
CA ARG A 308 -17.89 -11.16 -3.08
C ARG A 308 -17.97 -9.64 -2.98
N ARG A 309 -17.28 -9.02 -2.03
CA ARG A 309 -17.19 -7.56 -1.87
C ARG A 309 -15.98 -6.94 -2.56
N LEU A 310 -15.16 -7.75 -3.21
CA LEU A 310 -13.92 -7.32 -3.83
C LEU A 310 -14.05 -7.19 -5.37
N PRO A 311 -13.42 -6.18 -5.97
CA PRO A 311 -12.75 -5.07 -5.28
C PRO A 311 -13.77 -4.13 -4.63
N THR A 312 -13.39 -3.51 -3.52
CA THR A 312 -14.24 -2.46 -2.93
C THR A 312 -14.27 -1.21 -3.85
N ARG A 313 -15.27 -0.34 -3.69
CA ARG A 313 -15.34 0.91 -4.46
C ARG A 313 -14.12 1.81 -4.23
N ALA A 314 -13.55 1.79 -3.03
CA ALA A 314 -12.34 2.54 -2.70
C ALA A 314 -11.13 1.93 -3.40
N ALA A 315 -10.94 0.62 -3.30
CA ALA A 315 -9.87 -0.12 -3.98
C ALA A 315 -9.94 0.04 -5.51
N TRP A 316 -11.15 0.04 -6.08
CA TRP A 316 -11.33 0.34 -7.51
C TRP A 316 -10.74 1.69 -7.91
N ARG A 317 -10.97 2.75 -7.12
CA ARG A 317 -10.40 4.09 -7.40
C ARG A 317 -8.87 4.09 -7.33
N VAL A 318 -8.30 3.42 -6.34
CA VAL A 318 -6.85 3.25 -6.23
C VAL A 318 -6.32 2.46 -7.41
N GLY A 319 -6.94 1.34 -7.77
CA GLY A 319 -6.58 0.52 -8.92
C GLY A 319 -6.60 1.30 -10.24
N GLN A 320 -7.59 2.18 -10.44
CA GLN A 320 -7.61 3.10 -11.59
C GLN A 320 -6.39 4.03 -11.60
N ASN A 321 -6.02 4.59 -10.46
CA ASN A 321 -4.87 5.49 -10.35
C ASN A 321 -3.55 4.75 -10.61
N LEU A 322 -3.40 3.54 -10.08
CA LEU A 322 -2.25 2.66 -10.33
C LEU A 322 -2.12 2.34 -11.84
N ALA A 323 -3.23 2.01 -12.49
CA ALA A 323 -3.24 1.75 -13.93
C ALA A 323 -2.87 3.00 -14.76
N ARG A 324 -3.42 4.18 -14.41
CA ARG A 324 -3.09 5.44 -15.06
C ARG A 324 -1.62 5.80 -14.89
N ALA A 325 -1.06 5.65 -13.69
CA ALA A 325 0.34 5.92 -13.41
C ALA A 325 1.27 5.00 -14.22
N LEU A 326 0.94 3.68 -14.30
CA LEU A 326 1.67 2.72 -15.10
C LEU A 326 1.65 3.09 -16.59
N ILE A 327 0.47 3.42 -17.13
CA ILE A 327 0.31 3.82 -18.53
C ILE A 327 1.08 5.11 -18.82
N ALA A 328 0.97 6.11 -17.94
CA ALA A 328 1.66 7.39 -18.11
C ALA A 328 3.18 7.21 -18.14
N LYS A 329 3.72 6.42 -17.21
CA LYS A 329 5.15 6.09 -17.16
C LYS A 329 5.59 5.39 -18.45
N HIS A 330 4.85 4.39 -18.92
CA HIS A 330 5.22 3.67 -20.16
C HIS A 330 5.15 4.58 -21.40
N LEU A 331 4.16 5.48 -21.47
CA LEU A 331 4.06 6.47 -22.53
C LEU A 331 5.23 7.46 -22.51
N GLU A 332 5.69 7.86 -21.34
CA GLU A 332 6.86 8.75 -21.19
C GLU A 332 8.16 8.06 -21.61
N GLU A 333 8.33 6.77 -21.26
CA GLU A 333 9.55 6.00 -21.53
C GLU A 333 9.61 5.46 -22.99
N GLU A 334 8.48 4.97 -23.52
CA GLU A 334 8.44 4.24 -24.79
C GLU A 334 7.70 4.99 -25.93
N GLY A 335 7.00 6.09 -25.62
CA GLY A 335 6.24 6.88 -26.59
C GLY A 335 4.98 6.19 -27.15
N ARG A 336 4.57 5.05 -26.58
CA ARG A 336 3.41 4.25 -27.01
C ARG A 336 2.71 3.60 -25.85
N TYR A 337 1.46 3.18 -26.03
CA TYR A 337 0.74 2.39 -25.02
C TYR A 337 1.36 1.01 -24.86
N PRO A 338 1.40 0.45 -23.62
CA PRO A 338 1.75 -0.95 -23.42
C PRO A 338 0.69 -1.84 -24.06
N GLU A 339 1.10 -2.85 -24.80
CA GLU A 339 0.17 -3.82 -25.38
C GLU A 339 -0.23 -4.91 -24.38
N ASN A 340 0.71 -5.28 -23.45
CA ASN A 340 0.48 -6.26 -22.41
C ASN A 340 1.14 -5.82 -21.11
N VAL A 341 0.47 -6.07 -19.98
CA VAL A 341 1.00 -5.86 -18.63
C VAL A 341 1.04 -7.19 -17.89
N ALA A 342 2.24 -7.61 -17.49
CA ALA A 342 2.41 -8.78 -16.63
C ALA A 342 2.30 -8.38 -15.15
N MET A 343 1.55 -9.16 -14.37
CA MET A 343 1.36 -8.92 -12.94
C MET A 343 1.46 -10.21 -12.13
N PHE A 344 2.22 -10.15 -11.03
CA PHE A 344 2.11 -11.13 -9.96
C PHE A 344 0.98 -10.73 -9.03
N TRP A 345 -0.13 -11.48 -9.07
CA TRP A 345 -1.31 -11.20 -8.28
C TRP A 345 -1.35 -12.10 -7.04
N MET A 346 -0.99 -11.51 -5.92
CA MET A 346 -0.86 -12.19 -4.65
C MET A 346 -2.12 -12.07 -3.81
N CYS A 347 -2.35 -13.01 -2.91
CA CYS A 347 -3.48 -13.01 -1.98
C CYS A 347 -3.55 -11.74 -1.11
N ASN A 348 -2.39 -11.13 -0.86
CA ASN A 348 -2.26 -9.89 -0.09
C ASN A 348 -3.06 -8.72 -0.71
N ASP A 349 -3.14 -8.64 -2.03
CA ASP A 349 -3.97 -7.63 -2.71
C ASP A 349 -5.43 -7.68 -2.23
N MET A 350 -5.97 -8.89 -2.12
CA MET A 350 -7.35 -9.09 -1.69
C MET A 350 -7.55 -8.80 -0.20
N MET A 351 -6.57 -9.13 0.63
CA MET A 351 -6.70 -9.11 2.09
C MET A 351 -6.18 -7.82 2.75
N TRP A 352 -5.22 -7.15 2.14
CA TRP A 352 -4.65 -5.90 2.65
C TRP A 352 -5.20 -4.67 1.97
N ALA A 353 -5.39 -4.79 0.65
CA ALA A 353 -5.70 -3.67 -0.24
C ALA A 353 -7.11 -3.77 -0.82
N ASP A 354 -7.97 -4.65 -0.29
CA ASP A 354 -9.36 -4.79 -0.69
C ASP A 354 -9.56 -4.96 -2.21
N GLY A 355 -8.53 -5.49 -2.93
CA GLY A 355 -8.54 -5.74 -4.35
C GLY A 355 -8.11 -4.54 -5.23
N GLU A 356 -7.18 -3.70 -4.78
CA GLU A 356 -6.62 -2.60 -5.59
C GLU A 356 -5.97 -3.09 -6.89
N GLY A 357 -5.15 -4.16 -6.81
CA GLY A 357 -4.55 -4.78 -7.98
C GLY A 357 -5.58 -5.44 -8.91
N MET A 358 -6.64 -6.05 -8.34
CA MET A 358 -7.79 -6.51 -9.12
C MET A 358 -8.44 -5.34 -9.87
N GLY A 359 -8.65 -4.21 -9.19
CA GLY A 359 -9.16 -2.98 -9.80
C GLY A 359 -8.26 -2.47 -10.92
N GLN A 360 -6.95 -2.52 -10.73
CA GLN A 360 -5.96 -2.15 -11.75
C GLN A 360 -6.08 -3.04 -13.00
N LEU A 361 -6.15 -4.37 -12.84
CA LEU A 361 -6.29 -5.32 -13.94
C LEU A 361 -7.59 -5.09 -14.73
N LEU A 362 -8.72 -4.95 -14.05
CA LEU A 362 -10.01 -4.69 -14.68
C LEU A 362 -10.02 -3.35 -15.43
N TYR A 363 -9.41 -2.31 -14.86
CA TYR A 363 -9.30 -1.01 -15.53
C TYR A 363 -8.42 -1.07 -16.78
N LEU A 364 -7.30 -1.80 -16.78
CA LEU A 364 -6.45 -2.01 -17.95
C LEU A 364 -7.24 -2.64 -19.10
N LEU A 365 -8.05 -3.66 -18.81
CA LEU A 365 -8.95 -4.31 -19.78
C LEU A 365 -10.07 -3.38 -20.29
N GLY A 366 -10.40 -2.32 -19.52
CA GLY A 366 -11.49 -1.40 -19.84
C GLY A 366 -12.86 -1.94 -19.42
N VAL A 367 -12.93 -2.55 -18.26
CA VAL A 367 -14.20 -2.96 -17.62
C VAL A 367 -14.34 -2.33 -16.24
N VAL A 368 -15.56 -2.16 -15.77
CA VAL A 368 -15.88 -1.57 -14.46
C VAL A 368 -16.70 -2.56 -13.63
N PRO A 369 -16.32 -2.83 -12.35
CA PRO A 369 -17.13 -3.67 -11.48
C PRO A 369 -18.51 -3.07 -11.19
N CYS A 370 -19.54 -3.92 -11.14
CA CYS A 370 -20.90 -3.54 -10.77
C CYS A 370 -21.17 -3.92 -9.31
N TRP A 371 -21.50 -2.92 -8.48
CA TRP A 371 -21.76 -3.14 -7.06
C TRP A 371 -23.25 -3.02 -6.75
N LEU A 372 -23.77 -3.97 -6.01
CA LEU A 372 -25.06 -3.87 -5.35
C LEU A 372 -25.06 -2.80 -4.25
N GLY A 373 -26.23 -2.42 -3.76
CA GLY A 373 -26.38 -1.44 -2.67
C GLY A 373 -25.71 -1.86 -1.35
N ASN A 374 -25.57 -3.16 -1.11
CA ASN A 374 -24.89 -3.73 0.07
C ASN A 374 -23.35 -3.86 -0.11
N GLY A 375 -22.79 -3.38 -1.24
CA GLY A 375 -21.37 -3.41 -1.55
C GLY A 375 -20.86 -4.73 -2.12
N MET A 376 -21.73 -5.72 -2.39
CA MET A 376 -21.35 -6.93 -3.11
C MET A 376 -21.13 -6.63 -4.58
N VAL A 377 -20.16 -7.29 -5.20
CA VAL A 377 -19.90 -7.23 -6.64
C VAL A 377 -20.74 -8.28 -7.34
N GLU A 378 -21.58 -7.85 -8.27
CA GLU A 378 -22.48 -8.72 -9.04
C GLU A 378 -21.82 -9.17 -10.35
N GLY A 379 -20.90 -8.37 -10.90
CA GLY A 379 -20.25 -8.61 -12.17
C GLY A 379 -19.47 -7.38 -12.62
N PHE A 380 -19.37 -7.19 -13.91
CA PHE A 380 -18.72 -6.03 -14.53
C PHE A 380 -19.46 -5.57 -15.78
N ASP A 381 -19.33 -4.30 -16.10
CA ASP A 381 -19.73 -3.71 -17.38
C ASP A 381 -18.50 -3.38 -18.22
N VAL A 382 -18.62 -3.52 -19.53
CA VAL A 382 -17.59 -3.12 -20.50
C VAL A 382 -17.72 -1.63 -20.75
N ILE A 383 -16.64 -0.89 -20.52
CA ILE A 383 -16.58 0.54 -20.82
C ILE A 383 -16.44 0.72 -22.33
N PRO A 384 -17.32 1.50 -23.00
CA PRO A 384 -17.19 1.78 -24.42
C PRO A 384 -15.83 2.39 -24.78
N LEU A 385 -15.21 1.96 -25.87
CA LEU A 385 -13.88 2.42 -26.28
C LEU A 385 -13.79 3.96 -26.40
N GLN A 386 -14.87 4.59 -26.82
CA GLN A 386 -14.97 6.05 -26.97
C GLN A 386 -14.90 6.77 -25.61
N GLU A 387 -15.42 6.16 -24.53
CA GLU A 387 -15.39 6.71 -23.18
C GLU A 387 -14.01 6.48 -22.51
N MET A 388 -13.30 5.43 -22.92
CA MET A 388 -11.98 5.13 -22.38
C MET A 388 -10.91 6.14 -22.79
N GLY A 389 -10.96 6.66 -24.01
CA GLY A 389 -9.96 7.57 -24.59
C GLY A 389 -8.56 6.95 -24.74
N ARG A 390 -8.44 5.61 -24.68
CA ARG A 390 -7.21 4.84 -24.81
C ARG A 390 -7.50 3.41 -25.28
N PRO A 391 -6.51 2.69 -25.81
CA PRO A 391 -6.71 1.28 -26.15
C PRO A 391 -6.94 0.41 -24.90
N ARG A 392 -7.56 -0.75 -25.10
CA ARG A 392 -7.63 -1.84 -24.11
C ARG A 392 -6.29 -2.52 -24.05
N ILE A 393 -5.75 -2.60 -22.84
CA ILE A 393 -4.44 -3.18 -22.59
C ILE A 393 -4.64 -4.63 -22.12
N ASP A 394 -3.93 -5.56 -22.77
CA ASP A 394 -3.95 -6.97 -22.41
C ASP A 394 -3.19 -7.20 -21.10
N VAL A 395 -3.50 -8.29 -20.41
CA VAL A 395 -2.86 -8.63 -19.15
C VAL A 395 -2.38 -10.08 -19.14
N THR A 396 -1.28 -10.34 -18.44
CA THR A 396 -0.80 -11.68 -18.16
C THR A 396 -0.57 -11.81 -16.67
N VAL A 397 -1.31 -12.68 -16.00
CA VAL A 397 -1.38 -12.69 -14.55
C VAL A 397 -0.86 -14.00 -13.99
N ARG A 398 0.14 -13.93 -13.13
CA ARG A 398 0.59 -15.06 -12.32
C ARG A 398 -0.04 -14.93 -10.94
N VAL A 399 -0.92 -15.86 -10.56
CA VAL A 399 -1.56 -15.85 -9.25
C VAL A 399 -0.86 -16.75 -8.27
N SER A 400 -0.87 -16.38 -6.98
CA SER A 400 -0.42 -17.25 -5.90
C SER A 400 -1.39 -18.39 -5.67
N GLY A 401 -0.90 -19.52 -5.18
CA GLY A 401 -1.74 -20.67 -4.83
C GLY A 401 -2.82 -20.30 -3.82
N LEU A 402 -2.48 -19.47 -2.83
CA LEU A 402 -3.44 -19.03 -1.81
C LEU A 402 -4.55 -18.13 -2.39
N LEU A 403 -4.23 -17.24 -3.35
CA LEU A 403 -5.26 -16.44 -4.05
C LEU A 403 -6.18 -17.37 -4.84
N ARG A 404 -5.62 -18.31 -5.60
CA ARG A 404 -6.39 -19.30 -6.36
C ARG A 404 -7.37 -20.06 -5.47
N ASP A 405 -6.91 -20.54 -4.31
CA ASP A 405 -7.71 -21.38 -3.42
C ASP A 405 -8.72 -20.58 -2.58
N SER A 406 -8.41 -19.33 -2.23
CA SER A 406 -9.25 -18.51 -1.35
C SER A 406 -10.19 -17.56 -2.10
N PHE A 407 -9.83 -17.13 -3.31
CA PHE A 407 -10.57 -16.15 -4.09
C PHE A 407 -10.88 -16.61 -5.53
N PRO A 408 -11.40 -17.83 -5.75
CA PRO A 408 -11.68 -18.31 -7.10
C PRO A 408 -12.66 -17.41 -7.87
N ALA A 409 -13.62 -16.78 -7.17
CA ALA A 409 -14.58 -15.86 -7.79
C ALA A 409 -13.90 -14.65 -8.44
N ALA A 410 -12.83 -14.12 -7.83
CA ALA A 410 -12.07 -13.01 -8.40
C ALA A 410 -11.34 -13.40 -9.69
N MET A 411 -10.76 -14.61 -9.72
CA MET A 411 -10.14 -15.15 -10.94
C MET A 411 -11.16 -15.39 -12.04
N HIS A 412 -12.33 -15.96 -11.71
CA HIS A 412 -13.41 -16.16 -12.66
C HIS A 412 -13.92 -14.85 -13.24
N MET A 413 -14.02 -13.80 -12.42
CA MET A 413 -14.43 -12.48 -12.89
C MET A 413 -13.40 -11.88 -13.85
N LEU A 414 -12.11 -11.97 -13.54
CA LEU A 414 -11.05 -11.49 -14.43
C LEU A 414 -11.02 -12.27 -15.75
N ASP A 415 -11.15 -13.59 -15.69
CA ASP A 415 -11.20 -14.45 -16.85
C ASP A 415 -12.41 -14.14 -17.75
N ALA A 416 -13.58 -13.97 -17.15
CA ALA A 416 -14.79 -13.56 -17.88
C ALA A 416 -14.63 -12.18 -18.53
N ALA A 417 -13.96 -11.24 -17.86
CA ALA A 417 -13.65 -9.92 -18.41
C ALA A 417 -12.72 -10.03 -19.64
N VAL A 418 -11.67 -10.85 -19.56
CA VAL A 418 -10.77 -11.12 -20.69
C VAL A 418 -11.54 -11.67 -21.89
N GLN A 419 -12.39 -12.69 -21.66
CA GLN A 419 -13.18 -13.30 -22.74
C GLN A 419 -14.18 -12.31 -23.37
N ALA A 420 -14.87 -11.53 -22.52
CA ALA A 420 -15.81 -10.52 -22.99
C ALA A 420 -15.11 -9.45 -23.85
N VAL A 421 -13.96 -8.97 -23.40
CA VAL A 421 -13.19 -7.94 -24.13
C VAL A 421 -12.57 -8.50 -25.41
N ALA A 422 -12.07 -9.74 -25.40
CA ALA A 422 -11.54 -10.40 -26.58
C ALA A 422 -12.58 -10.61 -27.68
N ALA A 423 -13.86 -10.78 -27.31
CA ALA A 423 -14.97 -11.00 -28.23
C ALA A 423 -15.53 -9.72 -28.87
N LEU A 424 -15.14 -8.52 -28.38
CA LEU A 424 -15.62 -7.25 -28.93
C LEU A 424 -15.17 -7.05 -30.37
N ASP A 425 -16.07 -6.52 -31.21
CA ASP A 425 -15.72 -6.13 -32.56
C ASP A 425 -15.11 -4.72 -32.63
N GLU A 426 -13.87 -4.63 -32.13
CA GLU A 426 -13.07 -3.41 -32.05
C GLU A 426 -11.80 -3.53 -32.92
N PRO A 427 -11.24 -2.39 -33.41
CA PRO A 427 -9.97 -2.41 -34.13
C PRO A 427 -8.83 -3.00 -33.31
N LEU A 428 -7.94 -3.79 -33.90
CA LEU A 428 -6.87 -4.49 -33.21
C LEU A 428 -5.86 -3.54 -32.53
N GLU A 429 -5.64 -2.38 -33.14
CA GLU A 429 -4.80 -1.30 -32.57
C GLU A 429 -5.42 -0.61 -31.37
N SER A 430 -6.71 -0.81 -31.15
CA SER A 430 -7.45 -0.25 -30.01
C SER A 430 -7.86 -1.31 -28.98
N ASN A 431 -7.70 -2.60 -29.29
CA ASN A 431 -8.00 -3.70 -28.39
C ASN A 431 -6.90 -4.78 -28.46
N PHE A 432 -5.90 -4.63 -27.61
CA PHE A 432 -4.76 -5.56 -27.58
C PHE A 432 -5.14 -6.94 -27.03
N VAL A 433 -6.21 -7.05 -26.23
CA VAL A 433 -6.74 -8.35 -25.79
C VAL A 433 -7.25 -9.15 -26.97
N ARG A 434 -8.05 -8.52 -27.85
CA ARG A 434 -8.54 -9.11 -29.10
C ARG A 434 -7.39 -9.46 -30.04
N LYS A 435 -6.45 -8.51 -30.23
CA LYS A 435 -5.27 -8.70 -31.08
C LYS A 435 -4.52 -9.98 -30.72
N HIS A 436 -4.07 -10.08 -29.48
CA HIS A 436 -3.30 -11.23 -29.05
C HIS A 436 -4.12 -12.53 -29.00
N THR A 437 -5.44 -12.44 -28.79
CA THR A 437 -6.32 -13.60 -28.86
C THR A 437 -6.42 -14.12 -30.30
N GLN A 438 -6.56 -13.24 -31.31
CA GLN A 438 -6.58 -13.63 -32.72
C GLN A 438 -5.24 -14.19 -33.18
N GLU A 439 -4.11 -13.60 -32.76
CA GLU A 439 -2.77 -14.11 -33.03
C GLU A 439 -2.58 -15.54 -32.49
N ARG A 440 -3.06 -15.81 -31.27
CA ARG A 440 -3.02 -17.16 -30.68
C ARG A 440 -3.94 -18.13 -31.37
N LEU A 441 -5.17 -17.71 -31.71
CA LEU A 441 -6.10 -18.54 -32.48
C LEU A 441 -5.52 -18.97 -33.80
N ALA A 442 -4.81 -18.09 -34.52
CA ALA A 442 -4.15 -18.41 -35.78
C ALA A 442 -3.02 -19.45 -35.65
N ALA A 443 -2.49 -19.65 -34.45
CA ALA A 443 -1.45 -20.64 -34.14
C ALA A 443 -2.01 -21.98 -33.60
N ILE A 444 -3.30 -22.08 -33.34
CA ILE A 444 -3.99 -23.29 -32.85
C ILE A 444 -4.59 -24.03 -34.02
N GLU A 445 -4.67 -25.35 -33.96
CA GLU A 445 -5.31 -26.17 -35.00
C GLU A 445 -6.77 -25.77 -35.20
N ALA A 446 -7.21 -25.67 -36.47
CA ALA A 446 -8.53 -25.14 -36.84
C ALA A 446 -9.72 -25.95 -36.24
N ASP A 447 -9.50 -27.23 -35.94
CA ASP A 447 -10.53 -28.17 -35.46
C ASP A 447 -10.47 -28.36 -33.93
N ASP A 448 -9.63 -27.59 -33.20
CA ASP A 448 -9.55 -27.69 -31.75
C ASP A 448 -10.81 -27.08 -31.10
N PRO A 449 -11.66 -27.90 -30.42
CA PRO A 449 -12.88 -27.42 -29.78
C PRO A 449 -12.61 -26.42 -28.65
N ASP A 450 -11.41 -26.44 -28.06
CA ASP A 450 -10.99 -25.58 -26.98
C ASP A 450 -10.14 -24.39 -27.44
N ALA A 451 -10.01 -24.16 -28.77
CA ALA A 451 -9.18 -23.12 -29.35
C ALA A 451 -9.43 -21.73 -28.74
N TRP A 452 -10.71 -21.32 -28.65
CA TRP A 452 -11.08 -20.04 -28.05
C TRP A 452 -10.64 -19.93 -26.59
N ARG A 453 -10.91 -20.99 -25.83
CA ARG A 453 -10.54 -21.03 -24.41
C ARG A 453 -9.03 -20.93 -24.23
N SER A 454 -8.27 -21.70 -25.00
CA SER A 454 -6.81 -21.71 -24.99
C SER A 454 -6.22 -20.35 -25.41
N ALA A 455 -6.80 -19.69 -26.42
CA ALA A 455 -6.36 -18.38 -26.87
C ALA A 455 -6.63 -17.24 -25.88
N THR A 456 -7.65 -17.39 -25.01
CA THR A 456 -8.04 -16.37 -24.03
C THR A 456 -7.41 -16.57 -22.66
N PHE A 457 -6.62 -17.60 -22.40
CA PHE A 457 -5.93 -17.76 -21.10
C PHE A 457 -4.99 -16.59 -20.81
N ARG A 458 -5.20 -15.96 -19.66
CA ARG A 458 -4.36 -14.87 -19.14
C ARG A 458 -3.95 -15.08 -17.69
N ILE A 459 -4.52 -16.09 -17.00
CA ILE A 459 -4.30 -16.36 -15.59
C ILE A 459 -3.57 -17.71 -15.46
N PHE A 460 -2.43 -17.68 -14.80
CA PHE A 460 -1.54 -18.83 -14.65
C PHE A 460 -1.25 -19.07 -13.16
N SER A 461 -1.26 -20.32 -12.74
CA SER A 461 -0.97 -20.78 -11.38
C SER A 461 -0.28 -22.13 -11.38
N SER A 462 0.22 -22.56 -10.23
CA SER A 462 0.51 -23.97 -9.96
C SER A 462 -0.79 -24.77 -9.85
N GLU A 463 -0.70 -26.09 -9.92
CA GLU A 463 -1.86 -26.96 -9.71
C GLU A 463 -2.48 -26.75 -8.32
N PRO A 464 -3.81 -26.93 -8.16
CA PRO A 464 -4.45 -26.89 -6.86
C PRO A 464 -3.81 -27.85 -5.87
N GLY A 465 -3.53 -27.37 -4.64
CA GLY A 465 -2.88 -28.17 -3.60
C GLY A 465 -1.37 -28.35 -3.77
N THR A 466 -0.74 -27.69 -4.74
CA THR A 466 0.72 -27.64 -4.94
C THR A 466 1.26 -26.23 -4.76
N TYR A 467 2.52 -26.14 -4.33
CA TYR A 467 3.28 -24.88 -4.18
C TYR A 467 4.67 -25.03 -4.77
#